data_60c87b06c0ab9b965c4d54b18376da1d
#
_entry.id   60c87b06c0ab9b965c4d54b18376da1d
#
_cell.length_a   1.000
_cell.length_b   1.000
_cell.length_c   1.000
_cell.angle_alpha   90.00
_cell.angle_beta   90.00
_cell.angle_gamma   90.00
#
_symmetry.space_group_name_H-M   'P 1'
#
loop_
_entity.id
_entity.type
_entity.pdbx_description
1 polymer ?
#
loop_
_entity_poly.entity_id
_entity_poly.type
_entity_poly.pdbx_seq_one_letter_code
_entity_poly.pdbx_strand_id
1 'polypeptide(L)'
;MVWVANYYFDTCPSWDWYYPYDHGPFISDLSDSLTKISLDSFKFKKGKPIVPYVQLLCVLPPQSADLLPKSLQKIMLNSKSSLIHLYPTDFKQDFLNKNRYWQAIPHLPHLEIASVIHSYSKYKNKLSKNELERTKMQKVYQFN
;
A
#
# COMPACT_ATOMS: atom_id res chain seq x y z
N MET A 1 4.81 -15.87 3.30
CA MET A 1 6.18 -16.02 3.87
C MET A 1 7.26 -15.96 2.81
N VAL A 2 7.21 -16.69 1.68
CA VAL A 2 8.26 -16.68 0.63
C VAL A 2 8.56 -15.25 0.12
N TRP A 3 7.54 -14.44 -0.15
CA TRP A 3 7.73 -13.04 -0.54
C TRP A 3 8.50 -12.25 0.51
N VAL A 4 8.14 -12.41 1.78
CA VAL A 4 8.79 -11.70 2.91
C VAL A 4 10.24 -12.13 3.07
N ALA A 5 10.53 -13.44 2.98
CA ALA A 5 11.87 -13.96 3.05
C ALA A 5 12.76 -13.38 1.93
N ASN A 6 12.27 -13.41 0.69
CA ASN A 6 13.01 -12.83 -0.44
C ASN A 6 13.22 -11.32 -0.25
N TYR A 7 12.22 -10.59 0.23
CA TYR A 7 12.34 -9.15 0.49
C TYR A 7 13.45 -8.80 1.49
N TYR A 8 13.58 -9.58 2.56
CA TYR A 8 14.58 -9.30 3.60
C TYR A 8 15.96 -9.87 3.29
N PHE A 9 16.06 -10.98 2.58
CA PHE A 9 17.34 -11.70 2.40
C PHE A 9 17.91 -11.63 0.98
N ASP A 10 17.14 -11.12 0.01
CA ASP A 10 17.58 -10.96 -1.38
C ASP A 10 17.15 -9.60 -1.94
N THR A 11 16.04 -9.55 -2.66
CA THR A 11 15.49 -8.33 -3.27
C THR A 11 13.97 -8.33 -3.18
N CYS A 12 13.33 -7.16 -3.36
CA CYS A 12 11.88 -7.10 -3.47
C CYS A 12 11.38 -7.98 -4.62
N PRO A 13 10.68 -9.09 -4.38
CA PRO A 13 10.29 -10.03 -5.45
C PRO A 13 9.13 -9.52 -6.30
N SER A 14 8.29 -8.65 -5.76
CA SER A 14 7.16 -8.03 -6.46
C SER A 14 6.75 -6.72 -5.80
N TRP A 15 6.51 -5.69 -6.60
CA TRP A 15 5.98 -4.41 -6.17
C TRP A 15 4.44 -4.38 -6.13
N ASP A 16 3.79 -5.36 -6.77
CA ASP A 16 2.33 -5.41 -6.91
C ASP A 16 1.69 -6.44 -5.96
N TRP A 17 2.49 -7.33 -5.39
CA TRP A 17 1.98 -8.37 -4.50
C TRP A 17 1.89 -7.86 -3.06
N TYR A 18 0.79 -8.21 -2.39
CA TYR A 18 0.58 -7.99 -0.96
C TYR A 18 -0.10 -9.20 -0.32
N TYR A 19 -0.02 -9.31 0.99
CA TYR A 19 -0.73 -10.33 1.74
C TYR A 19 -2.21 -9.92 1.90
N PRO A 20 -3.17 -10.72 1.38
CA PRO A 20 -4.56 -10.27 1.25
C PRO A 20 -5.43 -10.48 2.48
N TYR A 21 -4.87 -10.98 3.59
CA TYR A 21 -5.62 -11.30 4.80
C TYR A 21 -5.22 -10.38 5.96
N ASP A 22 -6.17 -10.10 6.84
CA ASP A 22 -5.95 -9.25 8.03
C ASP A 22 -5.13 -9.96 9.12
N HIS A 23 -5.17 -11.31 9.17
CA HIS A 23 -4.46 -12.12 10.14
C HIS A 23 -3.47 -13.08 9.48
N GLY A 24 -2.36 -13.33 10.16
CA GLY A 24 -1.40 -14.36 9.73
C GLY A 24 -2.02 -15.77 9.80
N PRO A 25 -1.53 -16.72 8.99
CA PRO A 25 -1.97 -18.11 9.06
C PRO A 25 -1.54 -18.75 10.39
N PHE A 26 -2.27 -19.76 10.84
CA PHE A 26 -1.84 -20.57 11.97
C PHE A 26 -0.58 -21.37 11.61
N ILE A 27 0.23 -21.66 12.63
CA ILE A 27 1.48 -22.47 12.45
C ILE A 27 1.16 -23.86 11.93
N SER A 28 0.02 -24.46 12.34
CA SER A 28 -0.47 -25.73 11.82
C SER A 28 -0.67 -25.68 10.30
N ASP A 29 -1.34 -24.65 9.80
CA ASP A 29 -1.63 -24.49 8.36
C ASP A 29 -0.34 -24.30 7.56
N LEU A 30 0.63 -23.58 8.15
CA LEU A 30 1.96 -23.43 7.54
C LEU A 30 2.71 -24.77 7.48
N SER A 31 2.70 -25.55 8.56
CA SER A 31 3.36 -26.86 8.62
C SER A 31 2.80 -27.78 7.54
N ASP A 32 1.48 -27.91 7.46
CA ASP A 32 0.80 -28.76 6.48
C ASP A 32 1.04 -28.31 5.03
N SER A 33 1.14 -27.02 4.82
CA SER A 33 1.42 -26.45 3.49
C SER A 33 2.87 -26.67 3.06
N LEU A 34 3.84 -26.46 3.96
CA LEU A 34 5.25 -26.61 3.65
C LEU A 34 5.66 -28.04 3.29
N THR A 35 4.96 -29.05 3.80
CA THR A 35 5.20 -30.45 3.41
C THR A 35 4.71 -30.79 2.00
N LYS A 36 3.81 -29.99 1.43
CA LYS A 36 3.13 -30.27 0.15
C LYS A 36 3.59 -29.39 -1.01
N ILE A 37 4.29 -28.30 -0.74
CA ILE A 37 4.60 -27.26 -1.72
C ILE A 37 6.12 -27.08 -1.81
N SER A 38 6.68 -27.15 -3.04
CA SER A 38 8.06 -26.74 -3.29
C SER A 38 8.17 -25.22 -3.22
N LEU A 39 9.14 -24.70 -2.46
CA LEU A 39 9.40 -23.25 -2.37
C LEU A 39 9.81 -22.65 -3.73
N ASP A 40 10.46 -23.43 -4.59
CA ASP A 40 10.89 -23.01 -5.94
C ASP A 40 9.71 -22.82 -6.92
N SER A 41 8.51 -23.30 -6.55
CA SER A 41 7.31 -23.13 -7.36
C SER A 41 6.74 -21.69 -7.33
N PHE A 42 7.12 -20.89 -6.34
CA PHE A 42 6.64 -19.51 -6.20
C PHE A 42 7.37 -18.56 -7.16
N LYS A 43 6.65 -18.11 -8.18
CA LYS A 43 7.13 -17.11 -9.13
C LYS A 43 6.37 -15.82 -8.95
N PHE A 44 7.07 -14.75 -8.66
CA PHE A 44 6.50 -13.42 -8.53
C PHE A 44 6.74 -12.60 -9.80
N LYS A 45 5.69 -11.91 -10.25
CA LYS A 45 5.85 -10.86 -11.27
C LYS A 45 6.41 -9.63 -10.59
N LYS A 46 7.58 -9.14 -11.04
CA LYS A 46 8.30 -8.02 -10.42
C LYS A 46 7.44 -6.76 -10.29
N GLY A 47 6.67 -6.43 -11.34
CA GLY A 47 5.92 -5.17 -11.38
C GLY A 47 6.82 -3.94 -11.42
N LYS A 48 6.22 -2.78 -11.08
CA LYS A 48 6.93 -1.51 -10.98
C LYS A 48 6.52 -0.79 -9.69
N PRO A 49 7.47 -0.14 -8.98
CA PRO A 49 7.12 0.68 -7.83
C PRO A 49 6.19 1.83 -8.23
N ILE A 50 5.26 2.17 -7.37
CA ILE A 50 4.36 3.31 -7.56
C ILE A 50 5.08 4.61 -7.22
N VAL A 51 4.66 5.71 -7.85
CA VAL A 51 5.23 7.02 -7.58
C VAL A 51 4.88 7.51 -6.16
N PRO A 52 5.74 8.32 -5.52
CA PRO A 52 5.57 8.72 -4.11
C PRO A 52 4.20 9.28 -3.75
N TYR A 53 3.63 10.20 -4.55
CA TYR A 53 2.31 10.75 -4.25
C TYR A 53 1.17 9.73 -4.36
N VAL A 54 1.28 8.74 -5.24
CA VAL A 54 0.30 7.65 -5.30
C VAL A 54 0.43 6.78 -4.05
N GLN A 55 1.65 6.49 -3.58
CA GLN A 55 1.88 5.78 -2.34
C GLN A 55 1.27 6.53 -1.14
N LEU A 56 1.49 7.84 -1.04
CA LEU A 56 0.89 8.65 0.03
C LEU A 56 -0.64 8.64 -0.03
N LEU A 57 -1.24 8.71 -1.22
CA LEU A 57 -2.69 8.56 -1.39
C LEU A 57 -3.21 7.19 -0.94
N CYS A 58 -2.38 6.14 -1.01
CA CYS A 58 -2.78 4.80 -0.57
C CYS A 58 -2.68 4.60 0.95
N VAL A 59 -1.82 5.35 1.65
CA VAL A 59 -1.50 5.08 3.07
C VAL A 59 -1.94 6.18 4.03
N LEU A 60 -2.12 7.42 3.57
CA LEU A 60 -2.48 8.53 4.45
C LEU A 60 -3.98 8.51 4.81
N PRO A 61 -4.31 8.73 6.09
CA PRO A 61 -5.69 8.99 6.49
C PRO A 61 -6.11 10.42 6.08
N PRO A 62 -7.42 10.71 5.99
CA PRO A 62 -7.91 12.03 5.56
C PRO A 62 -7.42 13.18 6.46
N GLN A 63 -7.14 12.93 7.73
CA GLN A 63 -6.60 13.92 8.68
C GLN A 63 -5.18 14.41 8.32
N SER A 64 -4.43 13.61 7.55
CA SER A 64 -3.07 13.92 7.09
C SER A 64 -3.03 14.38 5.64
N ALA A 65 -4.15 14.80 5.07
CA ALA A 65 -4.22 15.25 3.69
C ALA A 65 -3.34 16.50 3.40
N ASP A 66 -3.02 17.29 4.41
CA ASP A 66 -2.13 18.46 4.34
C ASP A 66 -0.69 18.12 3.92
N LEU A 67 -0.27 16.88 4.08
CA LEU A 67 1.02 16.38 3.58
C LEU A 67 1.07 16.25 2.05
N LEU A 68 -0.08 16.33 1.40
CA LEU A 68 -0.20 16.27 -0.07
C LEU A 68 -0.35 17.68 -0.67
N PRO A 69 0.04 17.86 -1.95
CA PRO A 69 -0.30 19.06 -2.71
C PRO A 69 -1.80 19.35 -2.70
N LYS A 70 -2.18 20.61 -2.63
CA LYS A 70 -3.60 21.05 -2.55
C LYS A 70 -4.49 20.46 -3.66
N SER A 71 -3.93 20.23 -4.84
CA SER A 71 -4.65 19.59 -5.95
C SER A 71 -5.00 18.13 -5.64
N LEU A 72 -4.10 17.39 -4.98
CA LEU A 72 -4.27 15.97 -4.63
C LEU A 72 -5.14 15.77 -3.38
N GLN A 73 -5.13 16.72 -2.44
CA GLN A 73 -6.01 16.70 -1.26
C GLN A 73 -7.49 16.52 -1.64
N LYS A 74 -7.88 17.05 -2.81
CA LYS A 74 -9.25 16.91 -3.32
C LYS A 74 -9.67 15.47 -3.59
N ILE A 75 -8.72 14.57 -3.82
CA ILE A 75 -8.99 13.13 -3.98
C ILE A 75 -9.50 12.54 -2.67
N MET A 76 -8.95 12.99 -1.53
CA MET A 76 -9.25 12.48 -0.19
C MET A 76 -10.40 13.21 0.49
N LEU A 77 -10.59 14.51 0.22
CA LEU A 77 -11.47 15.37 1.02
C LEU A 77 -12.74 15.80 0.30
N ASN A 78 -12.79 15.74 -1.04
CA ASN A 78 -13.96 16.18 -1.78
C ASN A 78 -15.03 15.07 -1.78
N SER A 79 -16.22 15.39 -1.26
CA SER A 79 -17.37 14.47 -1.24
C SER A 79 -17.79 13.95 -2.63
N LYS A 80 -17.43 14.67 -3.71
CA LYS A 80 -17.66 14.25 -5.10
C LYS A 80 -16.51 13.40 -5.67
N SER A 81 -15.47 13.11 -4.90
CA SER A 81 -14.38 12.25 -5.35
C SER A 81 -14.87 10.81 -5.48
N SER A 82 -14.53 10.16 -6.59
CA SER A 82 -14.83 8.74 -6.79
C SER A 82 -14.13 7.82 -5.77
N LEU A 83 -13.10 8.33 -5.11
CA LEU A 83 -12.32 7.59 -4.12
C LEU A 83 -12.65 7.98 -2.67
N ILE A 84 -13.62 8.86 -2.43
CA ILE A 84 -13.94 9.34 -1.08
C ILE A 84 -14.25 8.20 -0.10
N HIS A 85 -14.83 7.11 -0.58
CA HIS A 85 -15.15 5.92 0.21
C HIS A 85 -13.91 5.21 0.77
N LEU A 86 -12.72 5.41 0.18
CA LEU A 86 -11.45 4.86 0.66
C LEU A 86 -10.88 5.64 1.86
N TYR A 87 -11.44 6.80 2.18
CA TYR A 87 -10.97 7.70 3.22
C TYR A 87 -12.03 7.91 4.31
N PRO A 88 -12.49 6.84 4.98
CA PRO A 88 -13.47 6.96 6.04
C PRO A 88 -12.86 7.70 7.24
N THR A 89 -13.68 8.52 7.90
CA THR A 89 -13.32 9.18 9.17
C THR A 89 -13.60 8.30 10.38
N ASP A 90 -14.46 7.30 10.19
CA ASP A 90 -14.82 6.31 11.21
C ASP A 90 -14.79 4.91 10.59
N PHE A 91 -14.29 3.92 11.33
CA PHE A 91 -14.14 2.54 10.88
C PHE A 91 -14.11 1.58 12.07
N LYS A 92 -14.56 0.35 11.81
CA LYS A 92 -14.50 -0.73 12.80
C LYS A 92 -13.05 -1.19 12.99
N GLN A 93 -12.75 -1.65 14.20
CA GLN A 93 -11.45 -2.20 14.57
C GLN A 93 -11.61 -3.61 15.09
N ASP A 94 -10.70 -4.50 14.68
CA ASP A 94 -10.61 -5.87 15.18
C ASP A 94 -9.53 -5.95 16.27
N PHE A 95 -9.94 -6.40 17.44
CA PHE A 95 -9.09 -6.59 18.63
C PHE A 95 -8.76 -8.06 18.89
N LEU A 96 -9.06 -8.97 17.96
CA LEU A 96 -8.82 -10.40 18.16
C LEU A 96 -7.35 -10.65 18.54
N ASN A 97 -7.13 -11.23 19.73
CA ASN A 97 -5.81 -11.47 20.31
C ASN A 97 -4.93 -10.21 20.46
N LYS A 98 -5.54 -9.03 20.62
CA LYS A 98 -4.85 -7.75 20.81
C LYS A 98 -5.12 -7.20 22.21
N ASN A 99 -4.04 -6.82 22.91
CA ASN A 99 -4.10 -6.28 24.28
C ASN A 99 -3.93 -4.76 24.34
N ARG A 100 -3.58 -4.14 23.22
CA ARG A 100 -3.30 -2.71 23.14
C ARG A 100 -4.07 -2.09 21.98
N TYR A 101 -4.59 -0.88 22.20
CA TYR A 101 -5.42 -0.17 21.23
C TYR A 101 -4.76 -0.01 19.85
N TRP A 102 -3.47 0.32 19.83
CA TRP A 102 -2.71 0.49 18.58
C TRP A 102 -2.39 -0.81 17.83
N GLN A 103 -2.68 -1.97 18.42
CA GLN A 103 -2.52 -3.27 17.78
C GLN A 103 -3.77 -3.70 17.00
N ALA A 104 -4.89 -2.98 17.19
CA ALA A 104 -6.13 -3.29 16.51
C ALA A 104 -5.96 -3.20 14.98
N ILE A 105 -6.64 -4.09 14.27
CA ILE A 105 -6.64 -4.09 12.82
C ILE A 105 -7.82 -3.26 12.34
N PRO A 106 -7.61 -2.14 11.62
CA PRO A 106 -8.71 -1.34 11.10
C PRO A 106 -9.36 -2.04 9.91
N HIS A 107 -10.68 -2.19 9.91
CA HIS A 107 -11.44 -2.64 8.76
C HIS A 107 -11.67 -1.47 7.81
N LEU A 108 -10.75 -1.32 6.85
CA LEU A 108 -10.82 -0.31 5.81
C LEU A 108 -11.35 -0.90 4.50
N PRO A 109 -11.96 -0.07 3.63
CA PRO A 109 -12.35 -0.50 2.30
C PRO A 109 -11.13 -1.01 1.51
N HIS A 110 -11.35 -2.05 0.70
CA HIS A 110 -10.31 -2.57 -0.17
C HIS A 110 -9.82 -1.51 -1.14
N LEU A 111 -8.51 -1.29 -1.18
CA LEU A 111 -7.87 -0.29 -2.01
C LEU A 111 -7.38 -0.92 -3.31
N GLU A 112 -7.94 -0.48 -4.43
CA GLU A 112 -7.46 -0.83 -5.75
C GLU A 112 -6.47 0.23 -6.25
N ILE A 113 -5.20 -0.12 -6.32
CA ILE A 113 -4.10 0.81 -6.71
C ILE A 113 -4.34 1.43 -8.08
N ALA A 114 -4.89 0.68 -9.05
CA ALA A 114 -5.20 1.19 -10.39
C ALA A 114 -6.17 2.38 -10.35
N SER A 115 -7.19 2.34 -9.50
CA SER A 115 -8.16 3.41 -9.31
C SER A 115 -7.50 4.67 -8.72
N VAL A 116 -6.54 4.49 -7.80
CA VAL A 116 -5.78 5.62 -7.24
C VAL A 116 -4.86 6.24 -8.29
N ILE A 117 -4.13 5.43 -9.07
CA ILE A 117 -3.29 5.89 -10.18
C ILE A 117 -4.12 6.66 -11.20
N HIS A 118 -5.30 6.15 -11.57
CA HIS A 118 -6.20 6.82 -12.48
C HIS A 118 -6.66 8.20 -11.95
N SER A 119 -7.05 8.25 -10.68
CA SER A 119 -7.44 9.51 -10.04
C SER A 119 -6.26 10.49 -9.93
N TYR A 120 -5.07 10.02 -9.55
CA TYR A 120 -3.86 10.84 -9.53
C TYR A 120 -3.56 11.45 -10.91
N SER A 121 -3.68 10.67 -12.00
CA SER A 121 -3.39 11.13 -13.36
C SER A 121 -4.24 12.34 -13.79
N LYS A 122 -5.49 12.43 -13.32
CA LYS A 122 -6.38 13.58 -13.59
C LYS A 122 -5.91 14.89 -12.95
N TYR A 123 -5.15 14.79 -11.85
CA TYR A 123 -4.66 15.95 -11.10
C TYR A 123 -3.17 16.24 -11.33
N LYS A 124 -2.43 15.31 -11.95
CA LYS A 124 -0.99 15.45 -12.21
C LYS A 124 -0.62 16.77 -12.90
N ASN A 125 -1.41 17.19 -13.88
CA ASN A 125 -1.17 18.43 -14.64
C ASN A 125 -1.41 19.73 -13.83
N LYS A 126 -1.96 19.60 -12.61
CA LYS A 126 -2.20 20.72 -11.69
C LYS A 126 -1.08 20.86 -10.65
N LEU A 127 -0.10 19.98 -10.70
CA LEU A 127 1.08 20.04 -9.83
C LEU A 127 2.08 21.06 -10.37
N SER A 128 2.69 21.82 -9.48
CA SER A 128 3.81 22.71 -9.78
C SER A 128 5.05 21.90 -10.19
N LYS A 129 6.05 22.58 -10.78
CA LYS A 129 7.32 21.94 -11.15
C LYS A 129 8.01 21.29 -9.94
N ASN A 130 8.03 21.98 -8.79
CA ASN A 130 8.63 21.45 -7.56
C ASN A 130 7.89 20.20 -7.04
N GLU A 131 6.56 20.20 -7.08
CA GLU A 131 5.76 19.05 -6.68
C GLU A 131 5.96 17.86 -7.63
N LEU A 132 6.06 18.10 -8.94
CA LEU A 132 6.39 17.07 -9.91
C LEU A 132 7.79 16.51 -9.69
N GLU A 133 8.77 17.33 -9.35
CA GLU A 133 10.13 16.87 -9.05
C GLU A 133 10.16 15.95 -7.83
N ARG A 134 9.42 16.30 -6.76
CA ARG A 134 9.31 15.49 -5.53
C ARG A 134 8.67 14.13 -5.75
N THR A 135 7.88 13.94 -6.80
CA THR A 135 7.25 12.65 -7.13
C THR A 135 8.02 11.83 -8.17
N LYS A 136 9.13 12.35 -8.69
CA LYS A 136 9.98 11.57 -9.59
C LYS A 136 10.66 10.42 -8.85
N MET A 137 10.72 9.28 -9.50
CA MET A 137 11.56 8.19 -9.02
C MET A 137 13.02 8.62 -9.08
N GLN A 138 13.68 8.58 -7.93
CA GLN A 138 15.08 8.96 -7.80
C GLN A 138 16.00 7.90 -8.42
N LYS A 139 17.24 8.32 -8.75
CA LYS A 139 18.28 7.38 -9.17
C LYS A 139 18.62 6.43 -8.00
N VAL A 140 18.94 5.20 -8.36
CA VAL A 140 19.48 4.26 -7.36
C VAL A 140 20.92 4.69 -7.05
N TYR A 141 21.20 4.89 -5.77
CA TYR A 141 22.56 5.11 -5.26
C TYR A 141 23.04 3.81 -4.62
N GLN A 142 24.21 3.35 -5.04
CA GLN A 142 24.86 2.19 -4.44
C GLN A 142 26.06 2.70 -3.64
N PHE A 143 26.10 2.37 -2.38
CA PHE A 143 27.22 2.67 -1.48
C PHE A 143 28.03 1.38 -1.33
N ASN A 144 29.33 1.47 -1.63
CA ASN A 144 30.29 0.36 -1.46
C ASN A 144 30.90 0.43 -0.08
#